data_7b0bb7e9262fe1d6be148814a73c0340
#
_entry.id   7b0bb7e9262fe1d6be148814a73c0340
#
_cell.length_a   1.000
_cell.length_b   1.000
_cell.length_c   1.000
_cell.angle_alpha   90.00
_cell.angle_beta   90.00
_cell.angle_gamma   90.00
#
_symmetry.space_group_name_H-M   'P 1'
#
loop_
_entity.id
_entity.type
_entity.pdbx_description
1 polymer ?
#
loop_
_entity_poly.entity_id
_entity_poly.type
_entity_poly.pdbx_seq_one_letter_code
_entity_poly.pdbx_strand_id
1 'polypeptide(L)'
;DASYGWKASAFMNNTNYETESWLLTPAIDLSEAMTPQLSFEEAHKFLNGNPLSEYMMVKVSTDYIDDVESCTWETVEVDETQWSDGQSWDFYKVGPYSLSAYVGQVIRIAFVYKSTSSAAPTWEIKNVLVNEAE
;
A
#
# COMPACT_ATOMS: atom_id res chain seq x y z
N ASP A 1 -12.42 -10.36 -2.23
CA ASP A 1 -13.48 -10.17 -3.23
C ASP A 1 -12.92 -9.46 -4.46
N ALA A 2 -13.06 -10.09 -5.62
CA ALA A 2 -12.48 -9.55 -6.86
C ALA A 2 -13.09 -8.20 -7.24
N SER A 3 -14.30 -7.91 -6.82
CA SER A 3 -14.95 -6.64 -7.14
C SER A 3 -14.39 -5.47 -6.34
N TYR A 4 -13.66 -5.74 -5.26
CA TYR A 4 -13.08 -4.72 -4.41
C TYR A 4 -11.55 -4.66 -4.51
N GLY A 5 -10.93 -5.56 -5.26
CA GLY A 5 -9.50 -5.68 -5.31
C GLY A 5 -8.95 -6.43 -4.10
N TRP A 6 -7.94 -5.87 -3.44
CA TRP A 6 -7.31 -6.49 -2.27
C TRP A 6 -7.90 -5.90 -0.98
N LYS A 7 -8.12 -6.76 0.00
CA LYS A 7 -8.65 -6.35 1.30
C LYS A 7 -7.83 -6.97 2.43
N ALA A 8 -7.52 -6.18 3.45
CA ALA A 8 -6.87 -6.64 4.66
C ALA A 8 -7.68 -6.24 5.88
N SER A 9 -7.87 -7.17 6.80
CA SER A 9 -8.55 -6.94 8.07
C SER A 9 -8.11 -8.00 9.07
N ALA A 10 -7.92 -7.59 10.32
CA ALA A 10 -7.57 -8.51 11.40
C ALA A 10 -8.60 -8.47 12.54
N PHE A 11 -9.83 -8.03 12.23
CA PHE A 11 -10.93 -8.07 13.19
C PHE A 11 -11.78 -9.31 12.92
N MET A 12 -11.88 -10.20 13.90
CA MET A 12 -12.64 -11.44 13.80
C MET A 12 -13.27 -11.79 15.15
N ASN A 13 -14.49 -12.32 15.14
CA ASN A 13 -15.20 -12.74 16.35
C ASN A 13 -15.21 -11.65 17.43
N ASN A 14 -15.44 -10.39 17.03
CA ASN A 14 -15.43 -9.22 17.91
C ASN A 14 -14.09 -9.00 18.62
N THR A 15 -13.00 -9.44 18.03
CA THR A 15 -11.65 -9.31 18.60
C THR A 15 -10.68 -8.73 17.57
N ASN A 16 -9.87 -7.76 17.99
CA ASN A 16 -8.76 -7.26 17.21
C ASN A 16 -7.55 -8.19 17.39
N TYR A 17 -6.92 -8.59 16.29
CA TYR A 17 -5.73 -9.43 16.32
C TYR A 17 -4.51 -8.65 15.82
N GLU A 18 -3.38 -8.81 16.50
CA GLU A 18 -2.11 -8.27 16.00
C GLU A 18 -1.67 -9.09 14.80
N THR A 19 -1.41 -8.42 13.68
CA THR A 19 -0.95 -9.08 12.46
C THR A 19 -0.20 -8.11 11.56
N GLU A 20 0.53 -8.66 10.60
CA GLU A 20 1.17 -7.91 9.54
C GLU A 20 0.97 -8.67 8.24
N SER A 21 0.44 -7.98 7.23
CA SER A 21 0.16 -8.57 5.92
C SER A 21 0.81 -7.72 4.83
N TRP A 22 1.40 -8.40 3.85
CA TRP A 22 2.09 -7.75 2.74
C TRP A 22 1.44 -8.17 1.42
N LEU A 23 1.00 -7.20 0.65
CA LEU A 23 0.57 -7.40 -0.73
C LEU A 23 1.68 -6.92 -1.65
N LEU A 24 2.26 -7.85 -2.42
CA LEU A 24 3.36 -7.53 -3.34
C LEU A 24 2.85 -7.45 -4.77
N THR A 25 3.31 -6.45 -5.51
CA THR A 25 3.09 -6.43 -6.95
C THR A 25 4.03 -7.43 -7.64
N PRO A 26 3.73 -7.83 -8.90
CA PRO A 26 4.74 -8.46 -9.74
C PRO A 26 5.95 -7.54 -9.92
N ALA A 27 7.04 -8.08 -10.45
CA ALA A 27 8.21 -7.28 -10.78
C ALA A 27 7.83 -6.19 -11.78
N ILE A 28 8.27 -4.97 -11.51
CA ILE A 28 8.02 -3.80 -12.36
C ILE A 28 9.35 -3.35 -12.93
N ASP A 29 9.49 -3.42 -14.25
CA ASP A 29 10.73 -3.08 -14.94
C ASP A 29 10.72 -1.60 -15.30
N LEU A 30 11.56 -0.82 -14.61
CA LEU A 30 11.72 0.60 -14.86
C LEU A 30 13.02 0.91 -15.61
N SER A 31 13.63 -0.09 -16.25
CA SER A 31 14.92 0.08 -16.94
C SER A 31 14.86 1.10 -18.09
N GLU A 32 13.70 1.29 -18.69
CA GLU A 32 13.49 2.26 -19.77
C GLU A 32 12.55 3.39 -19.38
N ALA A 33 12.15 3.46 -18.11
CA ALA A 33 11.25 4.50 -17.63
C ALA A 33 11.96 5.85 -17.56
N MET A 34 11.18 6.92 -17.75
CA MET A 34 11.69 8.29 -17.68
C MET A 34 11.15 9.03 -16.46
N THR A 35 9.84 9.03 -16.30
CA THR A 35 9.15 9.71 -15.20
C THR A 35 8.06 8.78 -14.63
N PRO A 36 8.45 7.61 -14.09
CA PRO A 36 7.45 6.66 -13.60
C PRO A 36 6.78 7.18 -12.34
N GLN A 37 5.51 6.83 -12.18
CA GLN A 37 4.73 7.21 -11.02
C GLN A 37 3.74 6.12 -10.65
N LEU A 38 3.39 6.09 -9.36
CA LEU A 38 2.44 5.14 -8.78
C LEU A 38 1.16 5.85 -8.39
N SER A 39 0.03 5.24 -8.72
CA SER A 39 -1.26 5.64 -8.16
C SER A 39 -2.10 4.40 -7.86
N PHE A 40 -3.07 4.55 -6.97
CA PHE A 40 -4.00 3.49 -6.63
C PHE A 40 -5.26 4.12 -6.02
N GLU A 41 -6.28 3.29 -5.81
CA GLU A 41 -7.47 3.72 -5.08
C GLU A 41 -7.55 2.95 -3.77
N GLU A 42 -7.97 3.62 -2.71
CA GLU A 42 -7.99 3.05 -1.37
C GLU A 42 -9.24 3.47 -0.62
N ALA A 43 -9.73 2.57 0.23
CA ALA A 43 -10.74 2.85 1.25
C ALA A 43 -10.32 2.15 2.53
N HIS A 44 -10.52 2.81 3.66
CA HIS A 44 -10.23 2.22 4.96
C HIS A 44 -11.21 2.67 6.00
N LYS A 45 -11.37 1.87 7.06
CA LYS A 45 -12.21 2.19 8.23
C LYS A 45 -11.60 1.58 9.48
N PHE A 46 -12.06 2.06 10.63
CA PHE A 46 -11.75 1.48 11.95
C PHE A 46 -10.33 1.73 12.43
N LEU A 47 -9.71 2.85 12.00
CA LEU A 47 -8.44 3.29 12.60
C LEU A 47 -8.60 3.74 14.05
N ASN A 48 -9.82 4.08 14.47
CA ASN A 48 -10.14 4.45 15.84
C ASN A 48 -9.27 5.59 16.39
N GLY A 49 -8.97 6.58 15.51
CA GLY A 49 -8.13 7.72 15.88
C GLY A 49 -6.64 7.48 15.86
N ASN A 50 -6.19 6.28 15.48
CA ASN A 50 -4.77 5.97 15.38
C ASN A 50 -4.17 6.52 14.08
N PRO A 51 -2.85 6.83 14.06
CA PRO A 51 -2.22 7.33 12.84
C PRO A 51 -2.24 6.30 11.71
N LEU A 52 -2.66 6.72 10.53
CA LEU A 52 -2.72 5.85 9.35
C LEU A 52 -1.35 5.25 9.02
N SER A 53 -0.29 6.03 9.15
CA SER A 53 1.07 5.60 8.77
C SER A 53 1.63 4.46 9.64
N GLU A 54 1.02 4.19 10.79
CA GLU A 54 1.42 3.06 11.64
C GLU A 54 0.72 1.76 11.26
N TYR A 55 -0.32 1.83 10.45
CA TYR A 55 -1.15 0.67 10.09
C TYR A 55 -1.15 0.37 8.59
N MET A 56 -0.91 1.35 7.76
CA MET A 56 -1.01 1.22 6.31
C MET A 56 0.17 1.92 5.64
N MET A 57 1.03 1.14 4.96
CA MET A 57 2.26 1.66 4.39
C MET A 57 2.41 1.20 2.94
N VAL A 58 3.11 2.01 2.14
CA VAL A 58 3.51 1.65 0.79
C VAL A 58 5.03 1.62 0.77
N LYS A 59 5.61 0.51 0.32
CA LYS A 59 7.07 0.31 0.31
C LYS A 59 7.54 -0.15 -1.06
N VAL A 60 8.81 0.14 -1.36
CA VAL A 60 9.45 -0.24 -2.62
C VAL A 60 10.76 -0.94 -2.32
N SER A 61 11.03 -2.03 -3.04
CA SER A 61 12.30 -2.75 -2.98
C SER A 61 12.90 -2.89 -4.37
N THR A 62 14.22 -2.74 -4.45
CA THR A 62 14.99 -2.96 -5.67
C THR A 62 15.79 -4.24 -5.62
N ASP A 63 15.75 -4.97 -4.50
CA ASP A 63 16.55 -6.18 -4.27
C ASP A 63 15.72 -7.39 -3.84
N TYR A 64 14.40 -7.33 -3.98
CA TYR A 64 13.53 -8.45 -3.64
C TYR A 64 13.77 -9.62 -4.59
N ILE A 65 13.90 -10.81 -4.05
CA ILE A 65 14.03 -12.06 -4.82
C ILE A 65 12.86 -13.01 -4.48
N ASP A 66 12.78 -13.45 -3.23
CA ASP A 66 11.79 -14.47 -2.83
C ASP A 66 11.24 -14.27 -1.41
N ASP A 67 11.75 -13.32 -0.64
CA ASP A 67 11.38 -13.16 0.75
C ASP A 67 11.41 -11.67 1.16
N VAL A 68 10.33 -11.20 1.77
CA VAL A 68 10.22 -9.80 2.21
C VAL A 68 11.21 -9.46 3.32
N GLU A 69 11.68 -10.45 4.08
CA GLU A 69 12.61 -10.21 5.20
C GLU A 69 14.07 -10.20 4.78
N SER A 70 14.39 -10.74 3.59
CA SER A 70 15.78 -10.83 3.13
C SER A 70 16.15 -9.76 2.10
N CYS A 71 15.33 -8.71 1.97
CA CYS A 71 15.61 -7.58 1.10
C CYS A 71 15.37 -6.27 1.84
N THR A 72 15.74 -5.17 1.20
CA THR A 72 15.60 -3.83 1.78
C THR A 72 14.36 -3.15 1.22
N TRP A 73 13.58 -2.52 2.09
CA TRP A 73 12.39 -1.78 1.71
C TRP A 73 12.53 -0.32 2.07
N GLU A 74 12.16 0.56 1.13
CA GLU A 74 12.04 1.99 1.36
C GLU A 74 10.57 2.35 1.45
N THR A 75 10.21 3.17 2.45
CA THR A 75 8.82 3.61 2.61
C THR A 75 8.56 4.79 1.68
N VAL A 76 7.47 4.70 0.90
CA VAL A 76 7.00 5.82 0.10
C VAL A 76 6.29 6.80 1.03
N GLU A 77 6.72 8.05 1.02
CA GLU A 77 6.01 9.08 1.78
C GLU A 77 4.70 9.39 1.09
N VAL A 78 3.61 9.21 1.82
CA VAL A 78 2.26 9.40 1.28
C VAL A 78 1.64 10.65 1.87
N ASP A 79 0.84 11.32 1.05
CA ASP A 79 0.04 12.46 1.49
C ASP A 79 -1.30 11.93 2.00
N GLU A 80 -1.44 11.84 3.32
CA GLU A 80 -2.64 11.28 3.95
C GLU A 80 -3.89 12.08 3.63
N THR A 81 -3.77 13.33 3.19
CA THR A 81 -4.93 14.13 2.80
C THR A 81 -5.60 13.62 1.52
N GLN A 82 -4.90 12.81 0.73
CA GLN A 82 -5.47 12.17 -0.47
C GLN A 82 -6.18 10.87 -0.15
N TRP A 83 -5.97 10.31 1.02
CA TRP A 83 -6.56 9.04 1.42
C TRP A 83 -7.99 9.24 1.88
N SER A 84 -8.74 8.14 1.97
CA SER A 84 -10.13 8.22 2.44
C SER A 84 -10.16 8.80 3.85
N ASP A 85 -11.31 9.36 4.24
CA ASP A 85 -11.49 9.92 5.58
C ASP A 85 -11.74 8.86 6.67
N GLY A 86 -11.81 7.58 6.28
CA GLY A 86 -12.05 6.49 7.20
C GLY A 86 -13.49 6.37 7.68
N GLN A 87 -14.41 7.11 7.09
CA GLN A 87 -15.81 7.17 7.52
C GLN A 87 -16.75 6.45 6.58
N SER A 88 -16.28 6.05 5.40
CA SER A 88 -17.11 5.38 4.40
C SER A 88 -16.29 4.37 3.62
N TRP A 89 -16.97 3.59 2.77
CA TRP A 89 -16.31 2.65 1.84
C TRP A 89 -16.11 3.25 0.45
N ASP A 90 -16.18 4.58 0.33
CA ASP A 90 -15.86 5.26 -0.92
C ASP A 90 -14.36 5.19 -1.16
N PHE A 91 -13.96 4.81 -2.38
CA PHE A 91 -12.56 4.74 -2.76
C PHE A 91 -12.06 6.13 -3.15
N TYR A 92 -10.89 6.48 -2.64
CA TYR A 92 -10.21 7.72 -2.96
C TYR A 92 -8.98 7.41 -3.80
N LYS A 93 -8.75 8.20 -4.84
CA LYS A 93 -7.55 8.06 -5.65
C LYS A 93 -6.36 8.67 -4.92
N VAL A 94 -5.32 7.86 -4.72
CA VAL A 94 -4.10 8.23 -4.01
C VAL A 94 -2.96 8.31 -5.01
N GLY A 95 -2.17 9.38 -4.91
CA GLY A 95 -1.08 9.63 -5.82
C GLY A 95 -1.44 10.69 -6.86
N PRO A 96 -0.63 10.88 -7.90
CA PRO A 96 0.54 10.04 -8.21
C PRO A 96 1.75 10.33 -7.32
N TYR A 97 2.50 9.27 -7.01
CA TYR A 97 3.77 9.38 -6.29
C TYR A 97 4.91 9.06 -7.24
N SER A 98 5.94 9.91 -7.26
CA SER A 98 7.07 9.72 -8.18
C SER A 98 7.88 8.49 -7.82
N LEU A 99 8.23 7.69 -8.83
CA LEU A 99 9.15 6.57 -8.72
C LEU A 99 10.47 6.87 -9.44
N SER A 100 10.77 8.15 -9.70
CA SER A 100 11.95 8.55 -10.45
C SER A 100 13.26 8.13 -9.80
N ALA A 101 13.27 7.94 -8.47
CA ALA A 101 14.44 7.43 -7.76
C ALA A 101 14.81 6.00 -8.16
N TYR A 102 13.91 5.27 -8.82
CA TYR A 102 14.10 3.86 -9.17
C TYR A 102 14.24 3.63 -10.68
N VAL A 103 14.37 4.69 -11.46
CA VAL A 103 14.57 4.59 -12.91
C VAL A 103 15.82 3.77 -13.19
N GLY A 104 15.73 2.87 -14.17
CA GLY A 104 16.82 1.98 -14.55
C GLY A 104 16.85 0.67 -13.76
N GLN A 105 15.90 0.46 -12.86
CA GLN A 105 15.88 -0.72 -11.98
C GLN A 105 14.59 -1.50 -12.15
N VAL A 106 14.61 -2.75 -11.68
CA VAL A 106 13.41 -3.57 -11.54
C VAL A 106 13.00 -3.50 -10.07
N ILE A 107 11.75 -3.14 -9.81
CA ILE A 107 11.25 -2.93 -8.45
C ILE A 107 10.07 -3.83 -8.13
N ARG A 108 9.81 -3.98 -6.83
CA ARG A 108 8.53 -4.50 -6.30
C ARG A 108 7.93 -3.43 -5.41
N ILE A 109 6.62 -3.29 -5.47
CA ILE A 109 5.87 -2.41 -4.58
C ILE A 109 5.09 -3.28 -3.61
N ALA A 110 5.13 -2.92 -2.34
CA ALA A 110 4.39 -3.61 -1.30
C ALA A 110 3.41 -2.67 -0.63
N PHE A 111 2.19 -3.15 -0.42
CA PHE A 111 1.21 -2.51 0.45
C PHE A 111 1.22 -3.29 1.75
N VAL A 112 1.63 -2.62 2.84
CA VAL A 112 1.85 -3.28 4.13
C VAL A 112 0.74 -2.88 5.09
N TYR A 113 0.03 -3.87 5.61
CA TYR A 113 -1.02 -3.70 6.60
C TYR A 113 -0.53 -4.22 7.93
N LYS A 114 -0.72 -3.42 8.98
CA LYS A 114 -0.44 -3.82 10.36
C LYS A 114 -1.65 -3.59 11.23
N SER A 115 -1.82 -4.43 12.23
CA SER A 115 -2.85 -4.28 13.24
C SER A 115 -2.29 -4.61 14.62
N THR A 116 -3.01 -4.17 15.65
CA THR A 116 -2.68 -4.44 17.05
C THR A 116 -3.89 -5.02 17.75
N SER A 117 -3.71 -5.44 19.01
CA SER A 117 -4.83 -5.90 19.81
C SER A 117 -5.80 -4.78 20.18
N SER A 118 -5.41 -3.53 20.03
CA SER A 118 -6.26 -2.37 20.30
C SER A 118 -6.91 -1.77 19.06
N ALA A 119 -6.36 -2.03 17.87
CA ALA A 119 -6.94 -1.54 16.62
C ALA A 119 -6.63 -2.48 15.47
N ALA A 120 -7.66 -2.92 14.76
CA ALA A 120 -7.54 -3.76 13.58
C ALA A 120 -8.37 -3.12 12.46
N PRO A 121 -7.83 -2.09 11.77
CA PRO A 121 -8.56 -1.44 10.70
C PRO A 121 -8.79 -2.38 9.53
N THR A 122 -9.71 -2.00 8.65
CA THR A 122 -9.92 -2.68 7.37
C THR A 122 -9.42 -1.76 6.26
N TRP A 123 -8.64 -2.32 5.33
CA TRP A 123 -8.04 -1.60 4.22
C TRP A 123 -8.34 -2.32 2.91
N GLU A 124 -8.85 -1.57 1.93
CA GLU A 124 -9.12 -2.09 0.59
C GLU A 124 -8.36 -1.27 -0.43
N ILE A 125 -7.73 -1.95 -1.40
CA ILE A 125 -6.94 -1.34 -2.47
C ILE A 125 -7.39 -1.91 -3.81
N LYS A 126 -7.51 -1.03 -4.81
CA LYS A 126 -7.78 -1.45 -6.18
C LYS A 126 -7.12 -0.49 -7.17
N ASN A 127 -7.13 -0.87 -8.44
CA ASN A 127 -6.65 -0.04 -9.56
C ASN A 127 -5.23 0.49 -9.33
N VAL A 128 -4.34 -0.40 -8.88
CA VAL A 128 -2.91 -0.08 -8.75
C VAL A 128 -2.34 0.13 -10.14
N LEU A 129 -1.72 1.29 -10.36
CA LEU A 129 -1.22 1.69 -11.66
C LEU A 129 0.18 2.28 -11.52
N VAL A 130 1.10 1.78 -12.32
CA VAL A 130 2.42 2.38 -12.50
C VAL A 130 2.51 2.80 -13.97
N ASN A 131 2.69 4.10 -14.21
CA ASN A 131 2.75 4.65 -15.57
C ASN A 131 3.70 5.83 -15.62
N GLU A 132 3.94 6.33 -16.84
CA GLU A 132 4.73 7.53 -17.02
C GLU A 132 3.89 8.77 -16.72
N ALA A 133 4.51 9.78 -16.12
CA ALA A 133 3.89 11.07 -15.89
C ALA A 133 3.70 11.79 -17.23
N GLU A 134 2.61 12.49 -17.37
CA GLU A 134 2.31 13.32 -18.54
C GLU A 134 3.06 14.65 -18.49
#